data_1e0456d538cbcae4d781bf7f1c13fce4
#
_entry.id   1e0456d538cbcae4d781bf7f1c13fce4
#
_cell.length_a   1.000
_cell.length_b   1.000
_cell.length_c   1.000
_cell.angle_alpha   90.00
_cell.angle_beta   90.00
_cell.angle_gamma   90.00
#
_symmetry.space_group_name_H-M   'P 1'
#
loop_
_entity.id
_entity.type
_entity.pdbx_description
1 polymer ?
#
loop_
_entity_poly.entity_id
_entity_poly.type
_entity_poly.pdbx_seq_one_letter_code
_entity_poly.pdbx_strand_id
1 'polypeptide(L)'
;GTPKSKENHMYRYLYDEDYADTFDRLHFTWRDAIKSGRAYSAPYTEEDMLQKMMEWGEDTIYWRTEYECEFIESVSNIFNPELLRGCYKDQSFAEYGEKYPNCTVGVDIGKSVNSTVISVWALEKDDDGNHASLIYLEEISPKTGGHDIPYQRRRIMDVAVSYGASRVIIDATGIGGAIEQDIRVACVAANPQIHFLPFIFTGGPRGTKTQIYRDYVSYVQQGLVHIPDPEGLPPKEAKLVHKWYKEHITLEYVMDVANKTEKIAAPDGKHDDYCDSSVMGLHACLGMLPSEGTFMSVTVNRRTPQPLKYSGSTPSFGKTTRKFGINKQSPSGI
;
A
#
# COMPACT_ATOMS: atom_id res chain seq x y z
N GLY A 1 -22.82 3.60 -15.24
CA GLY A 1 -21.60 4.10 -14.58
C GLY A 1 -21.45 3.46 -13.21
N THR A 2 -20.24 3.37 -12.71
CA THR A 2 -19.96 2.84 -11.37
C THR A 2 -20.26 3.92 -10.33
N PRO A 3 -21.02 3.62 -9.28
CA PRO A 3 -21.23 4.54 -8.18
C PRO A 3 -19.92 4.82 -7.43
N LYS A 4 -19.84 6.01 -6.87
CA LYS A 4 -18.68 6.42 -6.07
C LYS A 4 -19.18 7.00 -4.74
N SER A 5 -19.24 8.30 -4.59
CA SER A 5 -19.71 8.98 -3.39
C SER A 5 -21.18 9.36 -3.47
N LYS A 6 -21.85 9.41 -2.31
CA LYS A 6 -23.21 9.96 -2.16
C LYS A 6 -23.31 11.45 -2.52
N GLU A 7 -22.21 12.17 -2.56
CA GLU A 7 -22.16 13.57 -3.03
C GLU A 7 -22.15 13.69 -4.56
N ASN A 8 -22.02 12.58 -5.29
CA ASN A 8 -21.95 12.56 -6.74
C ASN A 8 -23.34 12.84 -7.34
N HIS A 9 -23.38 13.53 -8.49
CA HIS A 9 -24.62 13.77 -9.24
C HIS A 9 -25.38 12.48 -9.56
N MET A 10 -24.68 11.37 -9.82
CA MET A 10 -25.30 10.07 -10.06
C MET A 10 -26.16 9.60 -8.87
N TYR A 11 -25.67 9.81 -7.64
CA TYR A 11 -26.45 9.52 -6.44
C TYR A 11 -27.73 10.35 -6.38
N ARG A 12 -27.62 11.65 -6.64
CA ARG A 12 -28.79 12.56 -6.68
C ARG A 12 -29.81 12.12 -7.73
N TYR A 13 -29.39 11.79 -8.95
CA TYR A 13 -30.30 11.31 -9.99
C TYR A 13 -30.99 9.98 -9.67
N LEU A 14 -30.35 9.14 -8.84
CA LEU A 14 -30.90 7.85 -8.45
C LEU A 14 -31.83 7.93 -7.22
N TYR A 15 -31.57 8.84 -6.28
CA TYR A 15 -32.23 8.82 -4.98
C TYR A 15 -32.99 10.10 -4.61
N ASP A 16 -32.71 11.23 -5.28
CA ASP A 16 -33.39 12.49 -5.02
C ASP A 16 -34.78 12.47 -5.66
N GLU A 17 -35.80 12.86 -4.90
CA GLU A 17 -37.19 12.90 -5.34
C GLU A 17 -37.42 13.89 -6.46
N ASP A 18 -36.67 14.97 -6.54
CA ASP A 18 -36.72 15.99 -7.59
C ASP A 18 -36.46 15.41 -9.00
N TYR A 19 -35.80 14.26 -9.06
CA TYR A 19 -35.49 13.59 -10.35
C TYR A 19 -36.27 12.29 -10.57
N ALA A 20 -37.28 11.98 -9.72
CA ALA A 20 -37.98 10.70 -9.75
C ALA A 20 -38.61 10.39 -11.12
N ASP A 21 -39.18 11.42 -11.75
CA ASP A 21 -39.88 11.28 -13.05
C ASP A 21 -39.01 11.64 -14.27
N THR A 22 -37.71 11.95 -14.03
CA THR A 22 -36.84 12.44 -15.11
C THR A 22 -36.05 11.31 -15.76
N PHE A 23 -35.72 10.26 -15.00
CA PHE A 23 -34.85 9.16 -15.45
C PHE A 23 -35.43 7.79 -15.07
N ASP A 24 -35.32 6.82 -15.98
CA ASP A 24 -35.46 5.41 -15.64
C ASP A 24 -34.30 4.98 -14.78
N ARG A 25 -34.56 4.45 -13.59
CA ARG A 25 -33.56 4.07 -12.60
C ARG A 25 -33.30 2.58 -12.67
N LEU A 26 -32.12 2.21 -13.05
CA LEU A 26 -31.67 0.82 -13.08
C LEU A 26 -30.49 0.66 -12.12
N HIS A 27 -30.64 -0.25 -11.15
CA HIS A 27 -29.55 -0.71 -10.28
C HIS A 27 -29.27 -2.16 -10.65
N PHE A 28 -28.05 -2.47 -11.05
CA PHE A 28 -27.68 -3.76 -11.58
C PHE A 28 -26.30 -4.17 -11.07
N THR A 29 -26.27 -5.18 -10.21
CA THR A 29 -25.07 -5.71 -9.60
C THR A 29 -24.54 -6.91 -10.40
N TRP A 30 -23.35 -7.41 -10.02
CA TRP A 30 -22.84 -8.66 -10.59
C TRP A 30 -23.78 -9.86 -10.30
N ARG A 31 -24.45 -9.86 -9.13
CA ARG A 31 -25.40 -10.91 -8.76
C ARG A 31 -26.63 -10.92 -9.68
N ASP A 32 -27.09 -9.74 -10.06
CA ASP A 32 -28.18 -9.60 -11.02
C ASP A 32 -27.77 -10.05 -12.42
N ALA A 33 -26.52 -9.79 -12.79
CA ALA A 33 -25.94 -10.27 -14.05
C ALA A 33 -25.95 -11.81 -14.11
N ILE A 34 -25.49 -12.49 -13.06
CA ILE A 34 -25.52 -13.95 -12.97
C ILE A 34 -26.95 -14.49 -13.03
N LYS A 35 -27.87 -13.94 -12.22
CA LYS A 35 -29.28 -14.36 -12.18
C LYS A 35 -30.00 -14.18 -13.52
N SER A 36 -29.62 -13.20 -14.33
CA SER A 36 -30.23 -12.95 -15.63
C SER A 36 -29.95 -14.06 -16.66
N GLY A 37 -29.09 -15.03 -16.34
CA GLY A 37 -28.71 -16.13 -17.25
C GLY A 37 -27.94 -15.68 -18.48
N ARG A 38 -27.59 -14.41 -18.58
CA ARG A 38 -26.63 -13.90 -19.56
C ARG A 38 -25.24 -14.27 -19.11
N ALA A 39 -24.91 -15.55 -19.28
CA ALA A 39 -23.62 -16.07 -18.96
C ALA A 39 -22.55 -15.26 -19.69
N TYR A 40 -21.81 -14.51 -18.95
CA TYR A 40 -20.58 -13.93 -19.44
C TYR A 40 -19.58 -15.08 -19.60
N SER A 41 -18.83 -15.04 -20.69
CA SER A 41 -17.67 -15.91 -20.82
C SER A 41 -16.69 -15.64 -19.69
N ALA A 42 -15.94 -16.65 -19.26
CA ALA A 42 -14.86 -16.47 -18.31
C ALA A 42 -14.10 -15.13 -18.59
N PRO A 43 -13.76 -14.32 -17.59
CA PRO A 43 -13.65 -14.66 -16.18
C PRO A 43 -14.81 -14.13 -15.30
N TYR A 44 -16.04 -14.19 -15.72
CA TYR A 44 -17.21 -13.59 -15.03
C TYR A 44 -18.30 -14.62 -14.72
N THR A 45 -17.93 -15.87 -14.48
CA THR A 45 -18.85 -16.86 -13.91
C THR A 45 -19.13 -16.55 -12.45
N GLU A 46 -20.16 -17.16 -11.86
CA GLU A 46 -20.46 -17.01 -10.44
C GLU A 46 -19.26 -17.45 -9.56
N GLU A 47 -18.61 -18.54 -9.92
CA GLU A 47 -17.42 -19.03 -9.22
C GLU A 47 -16.24 -18.05 -9.30
N ASP A 48 -15.96 -17.50 -10.50
CA ASP A 48 -14.93 -16.47 -10.69
C ASP A 48 -15.24 -15.22 -9.84
N MET A 49 -16.50 -14.82 -9.75
CA MET A 49 -16.90 -13.65 -8.99
C MET A 49 -16.80 -13.87 -7.49
N LEU A 50 -17.18 -15.05 -6.99
CA LEU A 50 -17.02 -15.43 -5.58
C LEU A 50 -15.54 -15.51 -5.20
N GLN A 51 -14.69 -16.06 -6.07
CA GLN A 51 -13.26 -16.08 -5.84
C GLN A 51 -12.68 -14.67 -5.77
N LYS A 52 -13.04 -13.78 -6.69
CA LYS A 52 -12.62 -12.37 -6.65
C LYS A 52 -13.12 -11.65 -5.40
N MET A 53 -14.34 -11.94 -4.95
CA MET A 53 -14.89 -11.37 -3.73
C MET A 53 -14.04 -11.78 -2.50
N MET A 54 -13.63 -13.05 -2.42
CA MET A 54 -12.73 -13.52 -1.36
C MET A 54 -11.34 -12.88 -1.45
N GLU A 55 -10.78 -12.76 -2.66
CA GLU A 55 -9.45 -12.16 -2.88
C GLU A 55 -9.41 -10.66 -2.57
N TRP A 56 -10.46 -9.94 -2.93
CA TRP A 56 -10.47 -8.47 -2.83
C TRP A 56 -11.15 -7.96 -1.56
N GLY A 57 -11.82 -8.83 -0.82
CA GLY A 57 -12.56 -8.54 0.38
C GLY A 57 -13.93 -7.89 0.10
N GLU A 58 -14.99 -8.52 0.57
CA GLU A 58 -16.38 -8.10 0.34
C GLU A 58 -16.66 -6.68 0.86
N ASP A 59 -16.09 -6.33 2.02
CA ASP A 59 -16.29 -5.02 2.67
C ASP A 59 -15.36 -3.91 2.15
N THR A 60 -14.49 -4.20 1.19
CA THR A 60 -13.63 -3.15 0.65
C THR A 60 -14.44 -2.14 -0.13
N ILE A 61 -14.06 -0.86 -0.02
CA ILE A 61 -14.69 0.22 -0.78
C ILE A 61 -14.70 -0.11 -2.28
N TYR A 62 -13.62 -0.70 -2.76
CA TYR A 62 -13.50 -1.10 -4.17
C TYR A 62 -14.54 -2.14 -4.56
N TRP A 63 -14.69 -3.24 -3.80
CA TRP A 63 -15.70 -4.27 -4.09
C TRP A 63 -17.11 -3.70 -4.05
N ARG A 64 -17.44 -2.98 -3.00
CA ARG A 64 -18.76 -2.37 -2.80
C ARG A 64 -19.14 -1.41 -3.90
N THR A 65 -18.20 -0.58 -4.39
CA THR A 65 -18.50 0.38 -5.47
C THR A 65 -18.50 -0.25 -6.85
N GLU A 66 -17.52 -1.11 -7.18
CA GLU A 66 -17.37 -1.62 -8.56
C GLU A 66 -18.27 -2.82 -8.86
N TYR A 67 -18.61 -3.65 -7.86
CA TYR A 67 -19.35 -4.88 -8.06
C TYR A 67 -20.73 -4.90 -7.39
N GLU A 68 -20.88 -4.37 -6.18
CA GLU A 68 -22.18 -4.27 -5.51
C GLU A 68 -22.92 -2.99 -5.86
N CYS A 69 -22.29 -2.10 -6.63
CA CYS A 69 -22.88 -0.84 -7.08
C CYS A 69 -23.36 0.05 -5.93
N GLU A 70 -22.66 0.04 -4.80
CA GLU A 70 -22.99 0.86 -3.65
C GLU A 70 -22.37 2.26 -3.76
N PHE A 71 -23.12 3.27 -3.27
CA PHE A 71 -22.57 4.58 -3.01
C PHE A 71 -22.02 4.63 -1.59
N ILE A 72 -20.82 5.15 -1.43
CA ILE A 72 -20.18 5.33 -0.13
C ILE A 72 -20.24 6.78 0.31
N GLU A 73 -20.03 7.03 1.61
CA GLU A 73 -19.78 8.39 2.08
C GLU A 73 -18.47 8.92 1.47
N SER A 74 -18.35 10.25 1.33
CA SER A 74 -17.13 10.87 0.80
C SER A 74 -15.92 10.64 1.69
N VAL A 75 -16.17 10.42 2.97
CA VAL A 75 -15.17 10.02 3.96
C VAL A 75 -15.65 8.74 4.65
N SER A 76 -14.83 7.72 4.69
CA SER A 76 -15.15 6.44 5.30
C SER A 76 -13.91 5.85 5.96
N ASN A 77 -14.07 5.25 7.14
CA ASN A 77 -12.99 4.50 7.77
C ASN A 77 -12.64 3.27 6.92
N ILE A 78 -11.36 2.99 6.81
CA ILE A 78 -10.86 1.87 5.99
C ILE A 78 -11.09 0.55 6.70
N PHE A 79 -10.86 0.52 8.03
CA PHE A 79 -10.95 -0.69 8.82
C PHE A 79 -12.23 -0.71 9.66
N ASN A 80 -12.90 -1.85 9.64
CA ASN A 80 -13.98 -2.14 10.58
C ASN A 80 -13.36 -2.45 11.96
N PRO A 81 -13.77 -1.73 13.05
CA PRO A 81 -13.23 -1.96 14.39
C PRO A 81 -13.40 -3.39 14.92
N GLU A 82 -14.49 -4.07 14.56
CA GLU A 82 -14.76 -5.45 15.02
C GLU A 82 -13.83 -6.45 14.31
N LEU A 83 -13.61 -6.28 13.01
CA LEU A 83 -12.67 -7.12 12.25
C LEU A 83 -11.24 -6.97 12.79
N LEU A 84 -10.82 -5.73 13.11
CA LEU A 84 -9.49 -5.52 13.71
C LEU A 84 -9.36 -6.18 15.10
N ARG A 85 -10.42 -6.17 15.92
CA ARG A 85 -10.41 -6.93 17.20
C ARG A 85 -10.34 -8.43 16.97
N GLY A 86 -10.91 -8.93 15.89
CA GLY A 86 -10.80 -10.33 15.48
C GLY A 86 -9.38 -10.79 15.18
N CYS A 87 -8.46 -9.84 14.90
CA CYS A 87 -7.04 -10.14 14.73
C CYS A 87 -6.30 -10.41 16.04
N TYR A 88 -6.87 -10.06 17.20
CA TYR A 88 -6.23 -10.29 18.49
C TYR A 88 -6.15 -11.78 18.80
N LYS A 89 -4.97 -12.21 19.22
CA LYS A 89 -4.66 -13.60 19.59
C LYS A 89 -3.97 -13.63 20.95
N ASP A 90 -4.19 -14.70 21.68
CA ASP A 90 -3.49 -14.98 22.95
C ASP A 90 -2.04 -15.34 22.65
N GLN A 91 -1.25 -14.33 22.35
CA GLN A 91 0.18 -14.41 22.06
C GLN A 91 0.91 -13.20 22.66
N SER A 92 2.19 -13.36 22.97
CA SER A 92 3.08 -12.28 23.37
C SER A 92 3.92 -11.82 22.20
N PHE A 93 4.52 -10.63 22.32
CA PHE A 93 5.62 -10.30 21.43
C PHE A 93 6.78 -11.27 21.62
N ALA A 94 7.52 -11.53 20.55
CA ALA A 94 8.69 -12.39 20.57
C ALA A 94 9.79 -11.79 21.45
N GLU A 95 10.58 -12.65 22.10
CA GLU A 95 11.77 -12.19 22.84
C GLU A 95 12.79 -11.56 21.90
N TYR A 96 13.45 -10.50 22.38
CA TYR A 96 14.46 -9.83 21.56
C TYR A 96 15.65 -10.76 21.26
N GLY A 97 15.90 -11.00 19.99
CA GLY A 97 16.92 -11.95 19.52
C GLY A 97 16.40 -13.32 19.09
N GLU A 98 15.12 -13.59 19.31
CA GLU A 98 14.46 -14.78 18.78
C GLU A 98 14.37 -14.72 17.25
N LYS A 99 14.84 -15.78 16.57
CA LYS A 99 14.92 -15.81 15.11
C LYS A 99 13.70 -16.46 14.48
N TYR A 100 13.16 -15.80 13.50
CA TYR A 100 12.05 -16.30 12.69
C TYR A 100 12.52 -16.52 11.24
N PRO A 101 12.31 -17.69 10.64
CA PRO A 101 12.85 -18.04 9.32
C PRO A 101 12.24 -17.18 8.18
N ASN A 102 10.99 -16.74 8.37
CA ASN A 102 10.23 -15.98 7.36
C ASN A 102 9.66 -14.72 8.00
N CYS A 103 10.53 -13.77 8.35
CA CYS A 103 10.04 -12.50 8.88
C CYS A 103 10.47 -11.30 8.04
N THR A 104 9.69 -10.23 8.17
CA THR A 104 9.87 -8.98 7.46
C THR A 104 9.77 -7.81 8.43
N VAL A 105 10.48 -6.74 8.14
CA VAL A 105 10.43 -5.50 8.90
C VAL A 105 9.81 -4.41 8.03
N GLY A 106 8.69 -3.85 8.49
CA GLY A 106 8.09 -2.66 7.92
C GLY A 106 8.50 -1.43 8.73
N VAL A 107 8.85 -0.34 8.06
CA VAL A 107 9.32 0.88 8.72
C VAL A 107 8.70 2.11 8.08
N ASP A 108 8.04 2.90 8.91
CA ASP A 108 7.72 4.28 8.58
C ASP A 108 8.70 5.22 9.28
N ILE A 109 9.41 6.06 8.53
CA ILE A 109 10.48 6.92 9.04
C ILE A 109 9.96 8.32 9.37
N GLY A 110 9.88 8.65 10.65
CA GLY A 110 9.61 9.99 11.12
C GLY A 110 10.75 10.97 10.87
N LYS A 111 10.45 12.16 10.34
CA LYS A 111 11.47 13.16 9.96
C LYS A 111 11.64 14.30 10.93
N SER A 112 10.55 14.87 11.41
CA SER A 112 10.61 16.09 12.24
C SER A 112 9.69 16.05 13.45
N VAL A 113 8.43 15.80 13.26
CA VAL A 113 7.41 15.77 14.31
C VAL A 113 6.78 14.39 14.46
N ASN A 114 6.87 13.54 13.44
CA ASN A 114 6.31 12.20 13.44
C ASN A 114 7.27 11.20 14.09
N SER A 115 6.71 10.17 14.69
CA SER A 115 7.49 9.05 15.22
C SER A 115 7.99 8.16 14.08
N THR A 116 9.12 7.47 14.31
CA THR A 116 9.47 6.32 13.46
C THR A 116 8.84 5.09 14.07
N VAL A 117 8.11 4.33 13.28
CA VAL A 117 7.49 3.07 13.70
C VAL A 117 8.15 1.90 12.98
N ILE A 118 8.52 0.88 13.76
CA ILE A 118 9.10 -0.37 13.27
C ILE A 118 8.16 -1.49 13.67
N SER A 119 7.63 -2.23 12.69
CA SER A 119 6.84 -3.45 12.88
C SER A 119 7.56 -4.66 12.31
N VAL A 120 7.57 -5.78 13.05
CA VAL A 120 8.13 -7.05 12.55
C VAL A 120 7.02 -8.08 12.43
N TRP A 121 6.93 -8.66 11.25
CA TRP A 121 5.90 -9.63 10.90
C TRP A 121 6.54 -10.98 10.58
N ALA A 122 6.08 -12.03 11.20
CA ALA A 122 6.50 -13.40 10.91
C ALA A 122 5.41 -14.14 10.14
N LEU A 123 5.80 -14.86 9.10
CA LEU A 123 4.92 -15.79 8.41
C LEU A 123 4.92 -17.11 9.18
N GLU A 124 3.78 -17.46 9.74
CA GLU A 124 3.57 -18.65 10.53
C GLU A 124 2.49 -19.54 9.91
N LYS A 125 2.38 -20.75 10.41
CA LYS A 125 1.37 -21.71 9.97
C LYS A 125 0.85 -22.46 11.18
N ASP A 126 -0.46 -22.50 11.30
CA ASP A 126 -1.19 -23.31 12.27
C ASP A 126 -2.19 -24.25 11.57
N ASP A 127 -3.13 -24.79 12.33
CA ASP A 127 -4.17 -25.70 11.83
C ASP A 127 -5.15 -24.98 10.88
N ASP A 128 -5.35 -23.67 11.04
CA ASP A 128 -6.21 -22.83 10.20
C ASP A 128 -5.51 -22.37 8.90
N GLY A 129 -4.20 -22.55 8.81
CA GLY A 129 -3.42 -22.22 7.62
C GLY A 129 -2.25 -21.28 7.86
N ASN A 130 -1.85 -20.58 6.78
CA ASN A 130 -0.77 -19.60 6.87
C ASN A 130 -1.35 -18.25 7.31
N HIS A 131 -0.64 -17.57 8.22
CA HIS A 131 -0.98 -16.22 8.68
C HIS A 131 0.29 -15.41 8.96
N ALA A 132 0.13 -14.10 9.09
CA ALA A 132 1.21 -13.20 9.48
C ALA A 132 0.96 -12.69 10.90
N SER A 133 1.90 -12.96 11.80
CA SER A 133 1.87 -12.52 13.19
C SER A 133 2.73 -11.29 13.40
N LEU A 134 2.20 -10.28 14.07
CA LEU A 134 2.96 -9.13 14.54
C LEU A 134 3.79 -9.57 15.77
N ILE A 135 5.08 -9.81 15.56
CA ILE A 135 5.98 -10.35 16.61
C ILE A 135 6.79 -9.28 17.34
N TYR A 136 6.83 -8.06 16.80
CA TYR A 136 7.49 -6.92 17.43
C TYR A 136 6.93 -5.59 16.93
N LEU A 137 6.87 -4.61 17.84
CA LEU A 137 6.41 -3.26 17.53
C LEU A 137 7.19 -2.24 18.36
N GLU A 138 7.75 -1.22 17.71
CA GLU A 138 8.51 -0.15 18.36
C GLU A 138 8.13 1.21 17.80
N GLU A 139 8.03 2.18 18.70
CA GLU A 139 7.89 3.59 18.35
C GLU A 139 9.12 4.36 18.84
N ILE A 140 9.83 4.99 17.93
CA ILE A 140 10.93 5.91 18.21
C ILE A 140 10.38 7.33 18.16
N SER A 141 10.09 7.90 19.32
CA SER A 141 9.53 9.24 19.42
C SER A 141 10.56 10.32 19.06
N PRO A 142 10.16 11.41 18.40
CA PRO A 142 10.99 12.60 18.19
C PRO A 142 11.65 13.12 19.49
N LYS A 143 10.92 13.01 20.61
CA LYS A 143 11.41 13.45 21.93
C LYS A 143 12.56 12.61 22.49
N THR A 144 12.79 11.42 21.97
CA THR A 144 13.82 10.47 22.41
C THR A 144 14.94 10.30 21.39
N GLY A 145 15.18 11.29 20.53
CA GLY A 145 16.21 11.24 19.50
C GLY A 145 15.74 10.71 18.14
N GLY A 146 14.41 10.61 17.96
CA GLY A 146 13.81 10.09 16.72
C GLY A 146 14.14 10.87 15.44
N HIS A 147 14.77 12.03 15.53
CA HIS A 147 15.24 12.79 14.35
C HIS A 147 16.66 12.40 13.89
N ASP A 148 17.42 11.65 14.68
CA ASP A 148 18.76 11.20 14.32
C ASP A 148 18.66 10.02 13.34
N ILE A 149 18.81 10.30 12.06
CA ILE A 149 18.79 9.27 11.01
C ILE A 149 19.85 8.16 11.25
N PRO A 150 21.12 8.46 11.65
CA PRO A 150 22.07 7.43 12.05
C PRO A 150 21.57 6.53 13.19
N TYR A 151 20.86 7.08 14.17
CA TYR A 151 20.26 6.29 15.25
C TYR A 151 19.13 5.40 14.74
N GLN A 152 18.18 5.97 13.98
CA GLN A 152 17.07 5.22 13.37
C GLN A 152 17.60 4.06 12.50
N ARG A 153 18.59 4.33 11.65
CA ARG A 153 19.24 3.32 10.82
C ARG A 153 19.82 2.18 11.66
N ARG A 154 20.62 2.49 12.69
CA ARG A 154 21.17 1.46 13.58
C ARG A 154 20.05 0.63 14.19
N ARG A 155 19.01 1.28 14.71
CA ARG A 155 17.90 0.59 15.36
C ARG A 155 17.13 -0.33 14.40
N ILE A 156 16.86 0.11 13.18
CA ILE A 156 16.26 -0.71 12.14
C ILE A 156 17.08 -1.96 11.86
N MET A 157 18.42 -1.80 11.73
CA MET A 157 19.32 -2.93 11.48
C MET A 157 19.41 -3.87 12.67
N ASP A 158 19.48 -3.35 13.89
CA ASP A 158 19.50 -4.15 15.11
C ASP A 158 18.23 -5.02 15.19
N VAL A 159 17.06 -4.46 14.94
CA VAL A 159 15.79 -5.18 14.90
C VAL A 159 15.79 -6.23 13.79
N ALA A 160 16.14 -5.86 12.56
CA ALA A 160 16.14 -6.78 11.43
C ALA A 160 17.07 -7.98 11.66
N VAL A 161 18.27 -7.74 12.18
CA VAL A 161 19.22 -8.80 12.49
C VAL A 161 18.75 -9.63 13.69
N SER A 162 18.20 -9.00 14.74
CA SER A 162 17.75 -9.70 15.95
C SER A 162 16.67 -10.73 15.66
N TYR A 163 15.71 -10.41 14.81
CA TYR A 163 14.62 -11.33 14.44
C TYR A 163 14.93 -12.20 13.22
N GLY A 164 16.08 -12.02 12.56
CA GLY A 164 16.47 -12.79 11.38
C GLY A 164 15.65 -12.41 10.14
N ALA A 165 15.30 -11.13 10.01
CA ALA A 165 14.48 -10.65 8.90
C ALA A 165 15.12 -10.95 7.54
N SER A 166 14.31 -11.43 6.61
CA SER A 166 14.70 -11.64 5.21
C SER A 166 14.48 -10.38 4.36
N ARG A 167 13.58 -9.49 4.79
CA ARG A 167 13.23 -8.26 4.07
C ARG A 167 13.07 -7.10 5.03
N VAL A 168 13.52 -5.92 4.61
CA VAL A 168 13.28 -4.63 5.27
C VAL A 168 12.63 -3.70 4.26
N ILE A 169 11.39 -3.30 4.53
CA ILE A 169 10.59 -2.42 3.68
C ILE A 169 10.45 -1.09 4.38
N ILE A 170 10.75 0.00 3.68
CA ILE A 170 10.74 1.35 4.25
C ILE A 170 9.94 2.26 3.34
N ASP A 171 9.12 3.15 3.95
CA ASP A 171 8.54 4.24 3.18
C ASP A 171 9.64 5.17 2.65
N ALA A 172 9.86 5.08 1.35
CA ALA A 172 10.83 5.91 0.64
C ALA A 172 10.22 7.23 0.14
N THR A 173 8.94 7.48 0.40
CA THR A 173 8.25 8.69 -0.05
C THR A 173 8.88 9.92 0.60
N GLY A 174 9.70 10.63 -0.17
CA GLY A 174 10.34 11.87 0.28
C GLY A 174 11.48 11.71 1.30
N ILE A 175 12.02 10.52 1.61
CA ILE A 175 13.20 10.40 2.49
C ILE A 175 14.50 10.87 1.81
N GLY A 176 14.49 10.98 0.50
CA GLY A 176 15.66 11.34 -0.29
C GLY A 176 16.58 10.16 -0.58
N GLY A 177 17.12 10.14 -1.79
CA GLY A 177 17.94 9.02 -2.26
C GLY A 177 19.20 8.75 -1.45
N ALA A 178 19.75 9.77 -0.77
CA ALA A 178 20.94 9.59 0.08
C ALA A 178 20.64 8.73 1.33
N ILE A 179 19.50 8.96 1.98
CA ILE A 179 19.07 8.17 3.16
C ILE A 179 18.71 6.76 2.72
N GLU A 180 17.97 6.61 1.61
CA GLU A 180 17.66 5.30 1.05
C GLU A 180 18.93 4.49 0.76
N GLN A 181 19.90 5.10 0.10
CA GLN A 181 21.17 4.44 -0.22
C GLN A 181 21.97 4.08 1.05
N ASP A 182 21.99 4.94 2.07
CA ASP A 182 22.66 4.68 3.34
C ASP A 182 22.07 3.48 4.08
N ILE A 183 20.72 3.37 4.11
CA ILE A 183 20.02 2.22 4.70
C ILE A 183 20.28 0.95 3.90
N ARG A 184 20.26 1.03 2.57
CA ARG A 184 20.58 -0.10 1.70
C ARG A 184 21.95 -0.67 1.95
N VAL A 185 22.97 0.21 2.06
CA VAL A 185 24.34 -0.18 2.40
C VAL A 185 24.40 -0.82 3.80
N ALA A 186 23.68 -0.25 4.77
CA ALA A 186 23.62 -0.79 6.12
C ALA A 186 22.97 -2.19 6.17
N CYS A 187 21.91 -2.44 5.38
CA CYS A 187 21.30 -3.78 5.27
C CYS A 187 22.31 -4.82 4.78
N VAL A 188 23.02 -4.52 3.69
CA VAL A 188 24.02 -5.44 3.13
C VAL A 188 25.20 -5.67 4.09
N ALA A 189 25.62 -4.63 4.81
CA ALA A 189 26.70 -4.73 5.80
C ALA A 189 26.28 -5.54 7.04
N ALA A 190 25.02 -5.41 7.47
CA ALA A 190 24.50 -6.14 8.64
C ALA A 190 24.29 -7.63 8.32
N ASN A 191 23.67 -7.93 7.19
CA ASN A 191 23.47 -9.28 6.67
C ASN A 191 23.16 -9.20 5.16
N PRO A 192 24.02 -9.74 4.28
CA PRO A 192 23.81 -9.69 2.83
C PRO A 192 22.56 -10.47 2.34
N GLN A 193 21.96 -11.28 3.20
CA GLN A 193 20.70 -11.97 2.90
C GLN A 193 19.45 -11.09 3.14
N ILE A 194 19.59 -9.94 3.79
CA ILE A 194 18.49 -9.00 3.98
C ILE A 194 18.23 -8.25 2.68
N HIS A 195 17.04 -8.42 2.13
CA HIS A 195 16.59 -7.66 0.97
C HIS A 195 15.99 -6.33 1.40
N PHE A 196 16.64 -5.23 1.05
CA PHE A 196 16.11 -3.89 1.24
C PHE A 196 15.14 -3.52 0.11
N LEU A 197 13.93 -3.14 0.47
CA LEU A 197 12.84 -2.81 -0.46
C LEU A 197 12.32 -1.40 -0.15
N PRO A 198 12.73 -0.37 -0.90
CA PRO A 198 12.12 0.95 -0.79
C PRO A 198 10.70 0.90 -1.35
N PHE A 199 9.73 1.39 -0.60
CA PHE A 199 8.35 1.51 -1.02
C PHE A 199 7.99 2.98 -1.22
N ILE A 200 7.33 3.31 -2.32
CA ILE A 200 6.90 4.68 -2.61
C ILE A 200 5.38 4.70 -2.64
N PHE A 201 4.78 5.40 -1.70
CA PHE A 201 3.35 5.64 -1.69
C PHE A 201 2.96 6.64 -2.78
N THR A 202 2.08 6.23 -3.68
CA THR A 202 1.45 7.10 -4.68
C THR A 202 -0.05 7.15 -4.44
N GLY A 203 -0.64 8.33 -4.58
CA GLY A 203 -2.06 8.54 -4.39
C GLY A 203 -2.92 8.16 -5.59
N GLY A 204 -4.24 8.23 -5.40
CA GLY A 204 -5.26 7.97 -6.42
C GLY A 204 -5.75 6.52 -6.47
N PRO A 205 -6.82 6.24 -7.25
CA PRO A 205 -7.50 4.94 -7.27
C PRO A 205 -6.62 3.76 -7.68
N ARG A 206 -5.57 4.03 -8.44
CA ARG A 206 -4.56 3.06 -8.89
C ARG A 206 -3.19 3.30 -8.25
N GLY A 207 -3.15 4.15 -7.21
CA GLY A 207 -1.94 4.43 -6.46
C GLY A 207 -1.50 3.25 -5.61
N THR A 208 -0.22 3.15 -5.35
CA THR A 208 0.35 2.07 -4.55
C THR A 208 -0.21 2.08 -3.11
N LYS A 209 -0.48 3.26 -2.54
CA LYS A 209 -1.08 3.36 -1.19
C LYS A 209 -2.48 2.76 -1.17
N THR A 210 -3.34 3.09 -2.13
CA THR A 210 -4.69 2.53 -2.21
C THR A 210 -4.68 1.02 -2.42
N GLN A 211 -3.78 0.51 -3.26
CA GLN A 211 -3.69 -0.93 -3.52
C GLN A 211 -3.23 -1.71 -2.29
N ILE A 212 -2.14 -1.31 -1.66
CA ILE A 212 -1.58 -2.04 -0.51
C ILE A 212 -2.53 -2.03 0.70
N TYR A 213 -3.27 -0.94 0.92
CA TYR A 213 -4.27 -0.87 1.99
C TYR A 213 -5.51 -1.72 1.68
N ARG A 214 -5.94 -1.80 0.42
CA ARG A 214 -6.99 -2.73 0.02
C ARG A 214 -6.60 -4.18 0.31
N ASP A 215 -5.37 -4.55 -0.06
CA ASP A 215 -4.85 -5.89 0.23
C ASP A 215 -4.80 -6.13 1.75
N TYR A 216 -4.42 -5.14 2.54
CA TYR A 216 -4.40 -5.25 4.00
C TYR A 216 -5.79 -5.50 4.57
N VAL A 217 -6.80 -4.75 4.16
CA VAL A 217 -8.20 -4.97 4.58
C VAL A 217 -8.64 -6.38 4.22
N SER A 218 -8.33 -6.85 3.02
CA SER A 218 -8.63 -8.21 2.58
C SER A 218 -7.95 -9.27 3.48
N TYR A 219 -6.68 -9.07 3.84
CA TYR A 219 -5.98 -9.98 4.75
C TYR A 219 -6.61 -10.04 6.15
N VAL A 220 -7.05 -8.89 6.66
CA VAL A 220 -7.79 -8.82 7.93
C VAL A 220 -9.10 -9.61 7.84
N GLN A 221 -9.85 -9.45 6.77
CA GLN A 221 -11.13 -10.16 6.54
C GLN A 221 -10.95 -11.68 6.40
N GLN A 222 -9.85 -12.10 5.80
CA GLN A 222 -9.51 -13.51 5.63
C GLN A 222 -8.94 -14.16 6.91
N GLY A 223 -8.75 -13.40 8.00
CA GLY A 223 -8.16 -13.91 9.24
C GLY A 223 -6.65 -14.18 9.15
N LEU A 224 -5.99 -13.63 8.12
CA LEU A 224 -4.55 -13.84 7.87
C LEU A 224 -3.63 -12.96 8.73
N VAL A 225 -4.21 -12.14 9.62
CA VAL A 225 -3.47 -11.17 10.44
C VAL A 225 -3.65 -11.49 11.90
N HIS A 226 -2.57 -11.76 12.61
CA HIS A 226 -2.55 -12.03 14.04
C HIS A 226 -1.79 -10.93 14.79
N ILE A 227 -2.41 -10.37 15.81
CA ILE A 227 -1.88 -9.30 16.65
C ILE A 227 -1.94 -9.76 18.10
N PRO A 228 -0.91 -9.53 18.94
CA PRO A 228 -1.01 -9.82 20.36
C PRO A 228 -2.20 -9.09 21.01
N ASP A 229 -2.98 -9.82 21.84
CA ASP A 229 -4.06 -9.19 22.60
C ASP A 229 -3.49 -8.24 23.66
N PRO A 230 -3.81 -6.95 23.65
CA PRO A 230 -3.25 -6.00 24.60
C PRO A 230 -3.63 -6.31 26.06
N GLU A 231 -4.73 -7.05 26.31
CA GLU A 231 -5.12 -7.43 27.67
C GLU A 231 -4.14 -8.42 28.32
N GLY A 232 -3.45 -9.22 27.50
CA GLY A 232 -2.45 -10.20 27.95
C GLY A 232 -1.02 -9.66 28.04
N LEU A 233 -0.77 -8.43 27.57
CA LEU A 233 0.58 -7.89 27.45
C LEU A 233 1.03 -7.06 28.65
N PRO A 234 2.35 -6.94 28.88
CA PRO A 234 2.91 -5.95 29.79
C PRO A 234 2.45 -4.53 29.42
N PRO A 235 2.26 -3.62 30.41
CA PRO A 235 1.65 -2.29 30.16
C PRO A 235 2.33 -1.45 29.07
N LYS A 236 3.63 -1.57 28.90
CA LYS A 236 4.40 -0.86 27.87
C LYS A 236 4.05 -1.35 26.47
N GLU A 237 3.96 -2.66 26.30
CA GLU A 237 3.65 -3.32 25.03
C GLU A 237 2.16 -3.15 24.67
N ALA A 238 1.26 -3.34 25.67
CA ALA A 238 -0.16 -3.08 25.52
C ALA A 238 -0.44 -1.67 25.00
N LYS A 239 0.31 -0.67 25.49
CA LYS A 239 0.21 0.72 25.03
C LYS A 239 0.54 0.87 23.54
N LEU A 240 1.52 0.12 23.03
CA LEU A 240 1.86 0.16 21.59
C LEU A 240 0.75 -0.46 20.75
N VAL A 241 0.19 -1.59 21.19
CA VAL A 241 -0.95 -2.22 20.49
C VAL A 241 -2.19 -1.34 20.52
N HIS A 242 -2.47 -0.67 21.63
CA HIS A 242 -3.58 0.30 21.70
C HIS A 242 -3.38 1.49 20.74
N LYS A 243 -2.15 1.99 20.57
CA LYS A 243 -1.86 3.03 19.58
C LYS A 243 -2.05 2.50 18.16
N TRP A 244 -1.52 1.32 17.87
CA TRP A 244 -1.70 0.63 16.61
C TRP A 244 -3.20 0.52 16.25
N TYR A 245 -4.00 -0.02 17.16
CA TYR A 245 -5.45 -0.14 16.96
C TYR A 245 -6.12 1.22 16.70
N LYS A 246 -5.79 2.22 17.52
CA LYS A 246 -6.38 3.55 17.41
C LYS A 246 -6.10 4.21 16.07
N GLU A 247 -4.89 4.14 15.56
CA GLU A 247 -4.57 4.69 14.24
C GLU A 247 -5.32 3.95 13.13
N HIS A 248 -5.37 2.63 13.17
CA HIS A 248 -6.09 1.84 12.18
C HIS A 248 -7.59 2.17 12.11
N ILE A 249 -8.27 2.28 13.26
CA ILE A 249 -9.71 2.62 13.27
C ILE A 249 -10.01 4.07 12.90
N THR A 250 -9.02 4.94 12.91
CA THR A 250 -9.17 6.36 12.53
C THR A 250 -8.67 6.66 11.13
N LEU A 251 -8.06 5.70 10.46
CA LEU A 251 -7.57 5.90 9.10
C LEU A 251 -8.74 6.00 8.12
N GLU A 252 -8.72 7.04 7.29
CA GLU A 252 -9.83 7.39 6.41
C GLU A 252 -9.49 7.20 4.93
N TYR A 253 -10.49 6.72 4.20
CA TYR A 253 -10.54 6.85 2.75
C TYR A 253 -11.35 8.09 2.42
N VAL A 254 -10.72 9.05 1.77
CA VAL A 254 -11.31 10.33 1.41
C VAL A 254 -11.42 10.41 -0.11
N MET A 255 -12.64 10.59 -0.59
CA MET A 255 -12.92 10.85 -2.00
C MET A 255 -13.23 12.32 -2.22
N ASP A 256 -12.32 13.04 -2.85
CA ASP A 256 -12.58 14.40 -3.34
C ASP A 256 -13.29 14.32 -4.70
N VAL A 257 -14.60 14.51 -4.69
CA VAL A 257 -15.45 14.43 -5.89
C VAL A 257 -15.14 15.55 -6.88
N ALA A 258 -14.80 16.74 -6.40
CA ALA A 258 -14.53 17.89 -7.25
C ALA A 258 -13.23 17.70 -8.07
N ASN A 259 -12.19 17.22 -7.42
CA ASN A 259 -10.89 16.97 -8.03
C ASN A 259 -10.72 15.54 -8.57
N LYS A 260 -11.71 14.67 -8.35
CA LYS A 260 -11.67 13.23 -8.72
C LYS A 260 -10.44 12.52 -8.15
N THR A 261 -10.04 12.91 -6.95
CA THR A 261 -8.90 12.31 -6.25
C THR A 261 -9.37 11.42 -5.12
N GLU A 262 -8.63 10.35 -4.88
CA GLU A 262 -8.84 9.42 -3.78
C GLU A 262 -7.58 9.41 -2.93
N LYS A 263 -7.76 9.46 -1.62
CA LYS A 263 -6.66 9.54 -0.67
C LYS A 263 -6.94 8.62 0.53
N ILE A 264 -5.91 7.92 0.97
CA ILE A 264 -5.89 7.22 2.24
C ILE A 264 -4.95 8.00 3.17
N ALA A 265 -5.47 8.48 4.26
CA ALA A 265 -4.71 9.26 5.24
C ALA A 265 -5.40 9.27 6.60
N ALA A 266 -4.64 9.58 7.64
CA ALA A 266 -5.21 9.96 8.92
C ALA A 266 -5.91 11.33 8.82
N PRO A 267 -6.98 11.58 9.61
CA PRO A 267 -7.58 12.90 9.74
C PRO A 267 -6.58 13.94 10.23
N ASP A 268 -6.91 15.21 10.02
CA ASP A 268 -6.08 16.33 10.48
C ASP A 268 -5.73 16.22 11.97
N GLY A 269 -4.43 16.31 12.27
CA GLY A 269 -3.90 16.20 13.64
C GLY A 269 -3.84 14.77 14.18
N LYS A 270 -4.06 13.76 13.34
CA LYS A 270 -3.82 12.34 13.62
C LYS A 270 -2.61 11.84 12.83
N HIS A 271 -2.19 10.62 13.14
CA HIS A 271 -1.03 9.97 12.53
C HIS A 271 -1.45 8.64 11.91
N ASP A 272 -0.71 8.21 10.89
CA ASP A 272 -0.83 6.91 10.21
C ASP A 272 0.49 6.10 10.25
N ASP A 273 1.43 6.50 11.12
CA ASP A 273 2.78 5.94 11.22
C ASP A 273 2.74 4.41 11.50
N TYR A 274 1.85 3.98 12.42
CA TYR A 274 1.65 2.55 12.73
C TYR A 274 0.97 1.80 11.60
N CYS A 275 0.06 2.46 10.88
CA CYS A 275 -0.62 1.88 9.73
C CYS A 275 0.35 1.68 8.56
N ASP A 276 1.12 2.71 8.21
CA ASP A 276 2.05 2.68 7.08
C ASP A 276 3.19 1.68 7.34
N SER A 277 3.75 1.62 8.56
CA SER A 277 4.71 0.58 8.94
C SER A 277 4.12 -0.83 8.82
N SER A 278 2.91 -1.04 9.35
CA SER A 278 2.27 -2.36 9.36
C SER A 278 1.92 -2.85 7.97
N VAL A 279 1.31 -2.00 7.14
CA VAL A 279 0.88 -2.40 5.79
C VAL A 279 2.06 -2.84 4.92
N MET A 280 3.20 -2.14 5.02
CA MET A 280 4.41 -2.52 4.29
C MET A 280 5.00 -3.84 4.77
N GLY A 281 5.15 -4.01 6.09
CA GLY A 281 5.70 -5.22 6.68
C GLY A 281 4.84 -6.45 6.41
N LEU A 282 3.54 -6.34 6.63
CA LEU A 282 2.55 -7.37 6.38
C LEU A 282 2.48 -7.80 4.90
N HIS A 283 2.40 -6.81 3.99
CA HIS A 283 2.36 -7.08 2.55
C HIS A 283 3.58 -7.87 2.08
N ALA A 284 4.77 -7.51 2.55
CA ALA A 284 5.98 -8.23 2.23
C ALA A 284 6.05 -9.62 2.88
N CYS A 285 5.46 -9.79 4.06
CA CYS A 285 5.38 -11.06 4.77
C CYS A 285 4.48 -12.04 4.02
N LEU A 286 3.24 -11.67 3.75
CA LEU A 286 2.28 -12.51 3.02
C LEU A 286 2.67 -12.72 1.56
N GLY A 287 3.38 -11.78 0.94
CA GLY A 287 3.97 -11.95 -0.38
C GLY A 287 5.10 -12.98 -0.46
N MET A 288 5.47 -13.66 0.63
CA MET A 288 6.36 -14.82 0.64
C MET A 288 5.63 -16.15 0.48
N LEU A 289 4.30 -16.17 0.62
CA LEU A 289 3.51 -17.38 0.37
C LEU A 289 3.73 -17.86 -1.07
N PRO A 290 3.86 -19.18 -1.30
CA PRO A 290 3.84 -19.74 -2.64
C PRO A 290 2.54 -19.32 -3.32
N SER A 291 2.61 -18.83 -4.53
CA SER A 291 1.43 -18.54 -5.34
C SER A 291 0.79 -19.86 -5.80
N GLU A 292 0.04 -20.50 -4.94
CA GLU A 292 -0.94 -21.48 -5.36
C GLU A 292 -2.15 -20.70 -5.90
N GLY A 293 -2.08 -20.33 -7.18
CA GLY A 293 -3.18 -19.76 -7.95
C GLY A 293 -3.82 -18.52 -7.33
N THR A 294 -3.39 -17.37 -7.79
CA THR A 294 -4.13 -16.10 -7.69
C THR A 294 -3.94 -15.25 -6.42
N PHE A 295 -2.70 -14.99 -6.02
CA PHE A 295 -2.42 -13.66 -5.48
C PHE A 295 -1.92 -12.81 -6.66
N MET A 296 -2.62 -11.72 -6.98
CA MET A 296 -2.10 -10.75 -7.93
C MET A 296 -0.72 -10.30 -7.41
N SER A 297 0.33 -10.86 -8.00
CA SER A 297 1.68 -10.36 -7.81
C SER A 297 1.63 -8.90 -8.24
N VAL A 298 1.68 -7.98 -7.30
CA VAL A 298 2.15 -6.64 -7.59
C VAL A 298 3.55 -6.85 -8.14
N THR A 299 3.64 -6.93 -9.44
CA THR A 299 4.91 -7.00 -10.15
C THR A 299 5.60 -5.69 -9.81
N VAL A 300 6.43 -5.71 -8.77
CA VAL A 300 7.47 -4.70 -8.61
C VAL A 300 8.25 -4.80 -9.90
N ASN A 301 8.02 -3.83 -10.77
CA ASN A 301 8.65 -3.75 -12.08
C ASN A 301 10.16 -3.74 -11.81
N ARG A 302 10.77 -4.92 -11.80
CA ARG A 302 12.22 -5.09 -11.84
C ARG A 302 12.68 -4.62 -13.20
N ARG A 303 12.70 -3.30 -13.41
CA ARG A 303 13.61 -2.74 -14.37
C ARG A 303 14.99 -2.93 -13.78
N THR A 304 15.56 -4.10 -13.99
CA THR A 304 17.01 -4.25 -13.97
C THR A 304 17.56 -3.12 -14.83
N PRO A 305 18.46 -2.27 -14.31
CA PRO A 305 19.13 -1.30 -15.14
C PRO A 305 19.81 -2.12 -16.26
N GLN A 306 19.33 -1.97 -17.47
CA GLN A 306 20.03 -2.51 -18.63
C GLN A 306 21.41 -1.84 -18.62
N PRO A 307 22.51 -2.59 -18.70
CA PRO A 307 23.83 -1.99 -18.84
C PRO A 307 23.77 -1.12 -20.09
N LEU A 308 24.09 0.15 -19.91
CA LEU A 308 24.26 1.09 -21.00
C LEU A 308 25.25 0.48 -22.00
N LYS A 309 24.72 -0.06 -23.10
CA LYS A 309 25.56 -0.42 -24.25
C LYS A 309 26.04 0.87 -24.84
N TYR A 310 27.26 1.25 -24.49
CA TYR A 310 28.03 2.23 -25.26
C TYR A 310 28.26 1.62 -26.64
N SER A 311 27.40 1.92 -27.60
CA SER A 311 27.72 1.76 -29.01
C SER A 311 28.59 2.95 -29.41
N GLY A 312 29.89 2.75 -29.37
CA GLY A 312 30.82 3.69 -29.93
C GLY A 312 30.64 3.72 -31.46
N SER A 313 29.87 4.67 -31.94
CA SER A 313 29.94 5.12 -33.33
C SER A 313 30.51 6.54 -33.30
N THR A 314 31.78 6.65 -33.64
CA THR A 314 32.44 7.90 -34.00
C THR A 314 31.65 8.60 -35.11
N PRO A 315 31.24 9.85 -34.98
CA PRO A 315 30.63 10.56 -36.07
C PRO A 315 31.73 10.92 -37.10
N SER A 316 31.64 10.38 -38.32
CA SER A 316 32.43 10.85 -39.45
C SER A 316 31.94 12.23 -39.84
N PHE A 317 32.82 13.20 -39.77
CA PHE A 317 32.60 14.56 -40.30
C PHE A 317 32.58 14.53 -41.81
N GLY A 318 31.39 14.47 -42.40
CA GLY A 318 31.19 14.74 -43.85
C GLY A 318 31.23 16.24 -44.10
N LYS A 319 32.26 16.67 -44.85
CA LYS A 319 32.37 18.02 -45.40
C LYS A 319 31.23 18.27 -46.41
N THR A 320 30.25 19.05 -46.04
CA THR A 320 29.26 19.59 -46.99
C THR A 320 29.55 21.09 -47.19
N THR A 321 30.18 21.39 -48.34
CA THR A 321 30.33 22.74 -48.88
C THR A 321 28.96 23.22 -49.37
N ARG A 322 28.30 24.11 -48.68
CA ARG A 322 27.16 24.87 -49.21
C ARG A 322 27.70 26.15 -49.91
N LYS A 323 27.51 26.22 -51.23
CA LYS A 323 27.69 27.42 -52.01
C LYS A 323 26.56 28.43 -51.65
N PHE A 324 26.92 29.57 -51.14
CA PHE A 324 26.03 30.72 -51.00
C PHE A 324 25.91 31.40 -52.39
N GLY A 325 24.72 31.38 -52.96
CA GLY A 325 24.37 32.20 -54.13
C GLY A 325 23.92 33.59 -53.65
N ILE A 326 24.67 34.61 -53.99
CA ILE A 326 24.35 36.03 -53.80
C ILE A 326 23.40 36.47 -54.91
N ASN A 327 22.16 36.73 -54.61
CA ASN A 327 21.23 37.36 -55.56
C ASN A 327 21.30 38.89 -55.32
N LYS A 328 21.98 39.60 -56.27
CA LYS A 328 21.93 41.07 -56.39
C LYS A 328 20.61 41.42 -57.07
N GLN A 329 19.74 42.13 -56.42
CA GLN A 329 18.72 42.94 -57.07
C GLN A 329 19.07 44.41 -56.91
N SER A 330 19.20 45.08 -58.02
CA SER A 330 19.45 46.53 -58.18
C SER A 330 18.19 47.32 -57.91
N PRO A 331 18.29 48.57 -57.46
CA PRO A 331 17.17 49.47 -57.34
C PRO A 331 16.95 50.27 -58.62
N SER A 332 15.73 50.36 -59.08
CA SER A 332 15.20 51.45 -59.96
C SER A 332 13.98 52.00 -59.19
N GLY A 333 13.91 53.24 -58.82
CA GLY A 333 13.99 54.49 -59.56
C GLY A 333 12.57 55.01 -59.71
N ILE A 334 12.30 55.98 -59.00
CA ILE A 334 11.44 57.14 -58.96
C ILE A 334 10.70 57.23 -57.63
#